data_87f8238353ca1cd2b143f304daf9ac08
#
_entry.id   87f8238353ca1cd2b143f304daf9ac08
#
_cell.length_a   1.000
_cell.length_b   1.000
_cell.length_c   1.000
_cell.angle_alpha   90.00
_cell.angle_beta   90.00
_cell.angle_gamma   90.00
#
_symmetry.space_group_name_H-M   'P 1'
#
loop_
_entity.id
_entity.type
_entity.pdbx_description
1 polymer ?
#
loop_
_entity_poly.entity_id
_entity_poly.type
_entity_poly.pdbx_seq_one_letter_code
_entity_poly.pdbx_strand_id
1 'polypeptide(L)'
;MTWNIKTGGRGRLEAIIAVINRERPDLLALQELRGWESGDARILRQIADAVDMVPHLARSFLGQPVAVFVRAPLEVTDRSAVRFRLHHAAAVVTVSTPMGPLRVVSTHLNPFSPPRRRREAVWLAHRYQPGAVPTVIAGDLNGLDPGTDHTETLAPQPGFLRARHLAADGTADTRAVGAFLDAGYTDLWKVAGSGSPLTVPTTRGGGREFSRMRLDYVLAGPSIAAGAKDMVVVRGEETEFASDHYPVRVELPPMIDLMKRF
;
A
#
# COMPACT_ATOMS: atom_id res chain seq x y z
N MET A 1 7.90 -1.82 2.34
CA MET A 1 7.20 -0.65 2.92
C MET A 1 6.12 -0.15 1.97
N THR A 2 5.00 0.34 2.47
CA THR A 2 3.99 1.07 1.67
C THR A 2 3.68 2.43 2.29
N TRP A 3 3.38 3.45 1.46
CA TRP A 3 3.08 4.79 1.92
C TRP A 3 2.29 5.61 0.90
N ASN A 4 1.12 6.10 1.30
CA ASN A 4 0.43 7.17 0.60
C ASN A 4 1.09 8.50 0.99
N ILE A 5 1.68 9.23 0.03
CA ILE A 5 2.47 10.45 0.28
C ILE A 5 1.69 11.75 0.08
N LYS A 6 0.38 11.66 -0.07
CA LYS A 6 -0.55 12.79 -0.25
C LYS A 6 -0.16 13.72 -1.40
N THR A 7 -0.88 13.60 -2.50
CA THR A 7 -0.86 14.55 -3.64
C THR A 7 0.56 14.90 -4.14
N GLY A 8 1.37 13.86 -4.40
CA GLY A 8 2.73 14.00 -4.95
C GLY A 8 3.77 14.52 -3.97
N GLY A 9 3.47 14.58 -2.68
CA GLY A 9 4.41 15.02 -1.66
C GLY A 9 4.84 16.48 -1.77
N ARG A 10 4.06 17.33 -2.44
CA ARG A 10 4.39 18.75 -2.70
C ARG A 10 4.80 19.49 -1.43
N GLY A 11 6.00 20.13 -1.46
CA GLY A 11 6.57 20.85 -0.33
C GLY A 11 7.07 19.96 0.82
N ARG A 12 7.05 18.61 0.64
CA ARG A 12 7.42 17.66 1.70
C ARG A 12 8.36 16.55 1.20
N LEU A 13 8.90 16.67 -0.03
CA LEU A 13 9.74 15.64 -0.64
C LEU A 13 11.00 15.34 0.18
N GLU A 14 11.62 16.35 0.78
CA GLU A 14 12.79 16.16 1.64
C GLU A 14 12.47 15.28 2.86
N ALA A 15 11.35 15.54 3.53
CA ALA A 15 10.90 14.72 4.64
C ALA A 15 10.55 13.29 4.21
N ILE A 16 9.92 13.13 3.04
CA ILE A 16 9.60 11.81 2.46
C ILE A 16 10.88 11.04 2.17
N ILE A 17 11.88 11.68 1.54
CA ILE A 17 13.19 11.09 1.26
C ILE A 17 13.90 10.69 2.57
N ALA A 18 13.86 11.54 3.59
CA ALA A 18 14.48 11.27 4.88
C ALA A 18 13.89 10.00 5.53
N VAL A 19 12.55 9.86 5.51
CA VAL A 19 11.87 8.66 6.03
C VAL A 19 12.27 7.42 5.22
N ILE A 20 12.23 7.47 3.87
CA ILE A 20 12.58 6.32 3.03
C ILE A 20 14.03 5.90 3.26
N ASN A 21 14.96 6.84 3.38
CA ASN A 21 16.38 6.56 3.61
C ASN A 21 16.65 6.01 5.02
N ARG A 22 15.89 6.45 6.03
CA ARG A 22 15.97 5.91 7.40
C ARG A 22 15.44 4.49 7.46
N GLU A 23 14.26 4.23 6.90
CA GLU A 23 13.65 2.90 6.91
C GLU A 23 14.29 1.92 5.91
N ARG A 24 14.98 2.43 4.88
CA ARG A 24 15.74 1.70 3.88
C ARG A 24 15.06 0.44 3.32
N PRO A 25 13.82 0.54 2.81
CA PRO A 25 13.11 -0.61 2.29
C PRO A 25 13.77 -1.17 1.02
N ASP A 26 13.72 -2.51 0.83
CA ASP A 26 14.11 -3.16 -0.43
C ASP A 26 13.03 -3.02 -1.49
N LEU A 27 11.77 -3.00 -1.04
CA LEU A 27 10.57 -2.84 -1.86
C LEU A 27 9.69 -1.73 -1.26
N LEU A 28 9.35 -0.73 -2.08
CA LEU A 28 8.58 0.43 -1.65
C LEU A 28 7.39 0.66 -2.58
N ALA A 29 6.18 0.55 -2.04
CA ALA A 29 4.93 0.87 -2.72
C ALA A 29 4.48 2.28 -2.33
N LEU A 30 4.43 3.20 -3.30
CA LEU A 30 3.99 4.57 -3.08
C LEU A 30 2.67 4.86 -3.79
N GLN A 31 1.82 5.66 -3.14
CA GLN A 31 0.53 6.09 -3.65
C GLN A 31 0.44 7.63 -3.67
N GLU A 32 -0.50 8.14 -4.47
CA GLU A 32 -0.77 9.57 -4.69
C GLU A 32 0.40 10.35 -5.31
N LEU A 33 1.02 9.82 -6.33
CA LEU A 33 2.19 10.40 -7.00
C LEU A 33 1.81 11.46 -8.05
N ARG A 34 0.87 12.35 -7.73
CA ARG A 34 0.39 13.38 -8.65
C ARG A 34 1.52 14.27 -9.17
N GLY A 35 1.64 14.33 -10.50
CA GLY A 35 2.62 15.14 -11.20
C GLY A 35 4.00 14.47 -11.36
N TRP A 36 4.22 13.27 -10.82
CA TRP A 36 5.49 12.56 -10.99
C TRP A 36 5.69 12.00 -12.40
N GLU A 37 4.60 11.83 -13.16
CA GLU A 37 4.60 11.41 -14.56
C GLU A 37 4.87 12.56 -15.53
N SER A 38 4.87 13.82 -15.05
CA SER A 38 4.97 15.03 -15.87
C SER A 38 6.43 15.46 -16.07
N GLY A 39 6.69 16.30 -17.09
CA GLY A 39 8.00 16.89 -17.33
C GLY A 39 9.11 15.83 -17.42
N ASP A 40 8.95 14.86 -18.32
CA ASP A 40 9.86 13.71 -18.49
C ASP A 40 10.10 12.92 -17.21
N ALA A 41 9.10 12.88 -16.33
CA ALA A 41 9.16 12.23 -15.03
C ALA A 41 10.31 12.74 -14.12
N ARG A 42 10.60 14.04 -14.16
CA ARG A 42 11.73 14.65 -13.43
C ARG A 42 11.66 14.36 -11.93
N ILE A 43 10.48 14.53 -11.31
CA ILE A 43 10.32 14.30 -9.86
C ILE A 43 10.55 12.81 -9.56
N LEU A 44 10.00 11.91 -10.39
CA LEU A 44 10.20 10.47 -10.21
C LEU A 44 11.68 10.09 -10.22
N ARG A 45 12.45 10.61 -11.19
CA ARG A 45 13.90 10.37 -11.26
C ARG A 45 14.63 10.95 -10.07
N GLN A 46 14.37 12.21 -9.73
CA GLN A 46 14.98 12.86 -8.57
C GLN A 46 14.79 12.06 -7.28
N ILE A 47 13.58 11.55 -7.04
CA ILE A 47 13.31 10.72 -5.87
C ILE A 47 14.02 9.36 -5.98
N ALA A 48 13.96 8.72 -7.15
CA ALA A 48 14.62 7.44 -7.39
C ALA A 48 16.12 7.51 -7.09
N ASP A 49 16.78 8.55 -7.59
CA ASP A 49 18.21 8.81 -7.34
C ASP A 49 18.48 9.10 -5.84
N ALA A 50 17.63 9.93 -5.20
CA ALA A 50 17.82 10.29 -3.80
C ALA A 50 17.64 9.14 -2.81
N VAL A 51 16.85 8.12 -3.17
CA VAL A 51 16.60 6.94 -2.34
C VAL A 51 17.34 5.69 -2.84
N ASP A 52 18.11 5.78 -3.93
CA ASP A 52 18.87 4.69 -4.55
C ASP A 52 17.98 3.48 -4.86
N MET A 53 16.89 3.71 -5.62
CA MET A 53 15.94 2.67 -6.01
C MET A 53 15.47 2.83 -7.45
N VAL A 54 15.10 1.73 -8.10
CA VAL A 54 14.56 1.72 -9.47
C VAL A 54 13.04 1.76 -9.44
N PRO A 55 12.38 2.81 -10.00
CA PRO A 55 10.94 2.95 -9.97
C PRO A 55 10.25 2.25 -11.14
N HIS A 56 9.03 1.77 -10.88
CA HIS A 56 8.03 1.43 -11.88
C HIS A 56 6.73 2.16 -11.56
N LEU A 57 6.40 3.21 -12.34
CA LEU A 57 5.23 4.04 -12.16
C LEU A 57 4.07 3.57 -13.04
N ALA A 58 2.90 3.38 -12.44
CA ALA A 58 1.63 3.21 -13.14
C ALA A 58 0.87 4.54 -13.19
N ARG A 59 0.70 5.09 -14.39
CA ARG A 59 -0.12 6.30 -14.59
C ARG A 59 -1.58 5.99 -14.30
N SER A 60 -2.28 6.93 -13.68
CA SER A 60 -3.72 6.87 -13.47
C SER A 60 -4.45 7.66 -14.55
N PHE A 61 -5.61 7.18 -14.98
CA PHE A 61 -6.47 7.91 -15.92
C PHE A 61 -7.41 8.88 -15.20
N LEU A 62 -7.99 8.48 -14.07
CA LEU A 62 -9.01 9.25 -13.33
C LEU A 62 -8.50 9.84 -12.02
N GLY A 63 -7.48 9.25 -11.44
CA GLY A 63 -7.02 9.58 -10.11
C GLY A 63 -5.55 9.97 -10.07
N GLN A 64 -4.83 9.36 -9.15
CA GLN A 64 -3.43 9.65 -8.92
C GLN A 64 -2.56 8.43 -9.25
N PRO A 65 -1.35 8.61 -9.83
CA PRO A 65 -0.42 7.54 -10.11
C PRO A 65 0.04 6.84 -8.82
N VAL A 66 0.48 5.59 -8.99
CA VAL A 66 1.13 4.80 -7.94
C VAL A 66 2.42 4.20 -8.49
N ALA A 67 3.35 3.80 -7.63
CA ALA A 67 4.59 3.18 -8.07
C ALA A 67 5.06 2.06 -7.15
N VAL A 68 5.86 1.16 -7.68
CA VAL A 68 6.76 0.28 -6.92
C VAL A 68 8.19 0.71 -7.19
N PHE A 69 8.96 0.89 -6.13
CA PHE A 69 10.41 1.10 -6.19
C PHE A 69 11.11 -0.16 -5.69
N VAL A 70 12.18 -0.53 -6.36
CA VAL A 70 12.96 -1.73 -6.07
C VAL A 70 14.42 -1.34 -5.83
N ARG A 71 14.99 -1.79 -4.71
CA ARG A 71 16.38 -1.57 -4.35
C ARG A 71 17.25 -2.73 -4.81
N ALA A 72 18.46 -2.44 -5.30
CA ALA A 72 19.48 -3.44 -5.54
C ALA A 72 19.83 -4.19 -4.22
N PRO A 73 20.13 -5.50 -4.25
CA PRO A 73 20.39 -6.31 -5.43
C PRO A 73 19.16 -6.99 -6.06
N LEU A 74 17.93 -6.63 -5.65
CA LEU A 74 16.73 -7.20 -6.25
C LEU A 74 16.61 -6.76 -7.72
N GLU A 75 16.43 -7.73 -8.61
CA GLU A 75 16.28 -7.49 -10.05
C GLU A 75 14.82 -7.60 -10.47
N VAL A 76 14.35 -6.63 -11.24
CA VAL A 76 13.00 -6.64 -11.82
C VAL A 76 13.00 -7.48 -13.09
N THR A 77 12.25 -8.59 -13.06
CA THR A 77 12.13 -9.53 -14.20
C THR A 77 10.89 -9.28 -15.05
N ASP A 78 9.84 -8.65 -14.48
CA ASP A 78 8.62 -8.29 -15.21
C ASP A 78 7.99 -7.03 -14.63
N ARG A 79 7.30 -6.26 -15.51
CA ARG A 79 6.61 -5.02 -15.14
C ARG A 79 5.27 -4.92 -15.86
N SER A 80 4.24 -4.50 -15.14
CA SER A 80 2.96 -4.16 -15.74
C SER A 80 2.23 -3.06 -14.97
N ALA A 81 1.20 -2.48 -15.59
CA ALA A 81 0.40 -1.43 -15.00
C ALA A 81 -1.07 -1.60 -15.32
N VAL A 82 -1.94 -1.43 -14.31
CA VAL A 82 -3.39 -1.38 -14.46
C VAL A 82 -3.85 0.06 -14.42
N ARG A 83 -4.47 0.56 -15.49
CA ARG A 83 -4.81 1.98 -15.66
C ARG A 83 -6.31 2.26 -15.76
N PHE A 84 -7.11 1.35 -16.32
CA PHE A 84 -8.51 1.61 -16.69
C PHE A 84 -9.54 0.83 -15.87
N ARG A 85 -9.09 -0.11 -15.06
CA ARG A 85 -9.95 -0.94 -14.20
C ARG A 85 -10.14 -0.37 -12.81
N LEU A 86 -9.29 0.58 -12.42
CA LEU A 86 -9.23 1.18 -11.11
C LEU A 86 -9.47 2.68 -11.22
N HIS A 87 -9.95 3.28 -10.15
CA HIS A 87 -10.07 4.74 -10.05
C HIS A 87 -8.68 5.41 -10.11
N HIS A 88 -7.74 4.88 -9.34
CA HIS A 88 -6.35 5.31 -9.43
C HIS A 88 -5.59 4.38 -10.39
N ALA A 89 -4.72 3.54 -9.89
CA ALA A 89 -3.95 2.59 -10.70
C ALA A 89 -3.43 1.44 -9.84
N ALA A 90 -2.80 0.44 -10.49
CA ALA A 90 -1.89 -0.47 -9.82
C ALA A 90 -0.60 -0.60 -10.62
N ALA A 91 0.54 -0.45 -9.94
CA ALA A 91 1.87 -0.75 -10.45
C ALA A 91 2.27 -2.15 -10.00
N VAL A 92 2.73 -2.95 -10.93
CA VAL A 92 3.07 -4.35 -10.67
C VAL A 92 4.50 -4.61 -11.13
N VAL A 93 5.31 -5.16 -10.25
CA VAL A 93 6.63 -5.67 -10.59
C VAL A 93 6.75 -7.12 -10.14
N THR A 94 7.52 -7.91 -10.88
CA THR A 94 8.00 -9.19 -10.38
C THR A 94 9.51 -9.05 -10.22
N VAL A 95 10.01 -9.40 -9.04
CA VAL A 95 11.44 -9.36 -8.73
C VAL A 95 11.98 -10.77 -8.58
N SER A 96 13.23 -10.96 -8.96
CA SER A 96 13.97 -12.18 -8.69
C SER A 96 14.41 -12.18 -7.24
N THR A 97 14.15 -13.28 -6.53
CA THR A 97 14.63 -13.51 -5.17
C THR A 97 15.31 -14.87 -5.10
N PRO A 98 16.13 -15.16 -4.09
CA PRO A 98 16.73 -16.49 -3.91
C PRO A 98 15.73 -17.64 -3.84
N MET A 99 14.48 -17.39 -3.50
CA MET A 99 13.40 -18.40 -3.46
C MET A 99 12.51 -18.38 -4.71
N GLY A 100 12.92 -17.69 -5.75
CA GLY A 100 12.14 -17.56 -6.98
C GLY A 100 11.46 -16.19 -7.10
N PRO A 101 10.55 -16.06 -8.07
CA PRO A 101 9.92 -14.77 -8.37
C PRO A 101 8.96 -14.34 -7.26
N LEU A 102 9.02 -13.05 -6.88
CA LEU A 102 8.07 -12.39 -6.00
C LEU A 102 7.35 -11.28 -6.77
N ARG A 103 6.02 -11.34 -6.81
CA ARG A 103 5.21 -10.27 -7.38
C ARG A 103 4.81 -9.26 -6.30
N VAL A 104 5.01 -7.98 -6.60
CA VAL A 104 4.62 -6.85 -5.74
C VAL A 104 3.66 -5.95 -6.50
N VAL A 105 2.51 -5.66 -5.89
CA VAL A 105 1.48 -4.78 -6.43
C VAL A 105 1.32 -3.58 -5.50
N SER A 106 1.64 -2.38 -5.99
CA SER A 106 1.26 -1.13 -5.35
C SER A 106 -0.09 -0.69 -5.89
N THR A 107 -1.07 -0.43 -5.03
CA THR A 107 -2.39 0.03 -5.46
C THR A 107 -2.95 1.12 -4.54
N HIS A 108 -3.90 1.90 -5.09
CA HIS A 108 -4.72 2.83 -4.35
C HIS A 108 -6.17 2.66 -4.83
N LEU A 109 -7.04 2.11 -3.97
CA LEU A 109 -8.42 1.83 -4.32
C LEU A 109 -9.31 3.07 -4.22
N ASN A 110 -10.50 3.00 -4.80
CA ASN A 110 -11.44 4.11 -4.86
C ASN A 110 -11.76 4.70 -3.47
N PRO A 111 -11.44 5.98 -3.20
CA PRO A 111 -11.64 6.59 -1.89
C PRO A 111 -13.09 7.05 -1.63
N PHE A 112 -13.92 7.12 -2.68
CA PHE A 112 -15.23 7.79 -2.59
C PHE A 112 -16.41 6.84 -2.50
N SER A 113 -16.33 5.66 -3.14
CA SER A 113 -17.47 4.78 -3.35
C SER A 113 -17.19 3.35 -2.88
N PRO A 114 -17.80 2.90 -1.78
CA PRO A 114 -17.64 1.52 -1.30
C PRO A 114 -17.97 0.46 -2.36
N PRO A 115 -19.06 0.55 -3.16
CA PRO A 115 -19.32 -0.43 -4.20
C PRO A 115 -18.28 -0.46 -5.33
N ARG A 116 -17.72 0.70 -5.70
CA ARG A 116 -16.63 0.75 -6.71
C ARG A 116 -15.34 0.17 -6.14
N ARG A 117 -14.98 0.55 -4.92
CA ARG A 117 -13.83 0.01 -4.18
C ARG A 117 -13.88 -1.51 -4.08
N ARG A 118 -15.04 -2.08 -3.71
CA ARG A 118 -15.24 -3.54 -3.71
C ARG A 118 -15.00 -4.17 -5.09
N ARG A 119 -15.53 -3.59 -6.17
CA ARG A 119 -15.31 -4.12 -7.53
C ARG A 119 -13.84 -4.09 -7.93
N GLU A 120 -13.12 -3.04 -7.58
CA GLU A 120 -11.68 -2.93 -7.79
C GLU A 120 -10.91 -4.01 -7.01
N ALA A 121 -11.25 -4.19 -5.73
CA ALA A 121 -10.63 -5.20 -4.88
C ALA A 121 -10.87 -6.61 -5.41
N VAL A 122 -12.12 -6.97 -5.76
CA VAL A 122 -12.45 -8.27 -6.36
C VAL A 122 -11.65 -8.50 -7.63
N TRP A 123 -11.57 -7.50 -8.52
CA TRP A 123 -10.83 -7.62 -9.77
C TRP A 123 -9.33 -7.83 -9.53
N LEU A 124 -8.71 -7.04 -8.63
CA LEU A 124 -7.28 -7.19 -8.30
C LEU A 124 -6.99 -8.53 -7.64
N ALA A 125 -7.83 -8.96 -6.69
CA ALA A 125 -7.69 -10.23 -5.99
C ALA A 125 -7.72 -11.41 -6.97
N HIS A 126 -8.64 -11.39 -7.92
CA HIS A 126 -8.70 -12.41 -8.98
C HIS A 126 -7.53 -12.35 -9.96
N ARG A 127 -7.14 -11.15 -10.38
CA ARG A 127 -6.07 -10.96 -11.38
C ARG A 127 -4.71 -11.37 -10.88
N TYR A 128 -4.46 -11.19 -9.59
CA TYR A 128 -3.18 -11.43 -8.95
C TYR A 128 -3.29 -12.44 -7.80
N GLN A 129 -4.13 -13.44 -7.95
CA GLN A 129 -4.31 -14.49 -6.92
C GLN A 129 -2.98 -15.03 -6.40
N PRO A 130 -2.86 -15.25 -5.08
CA PRO A 130 -1.70 -15.94 -4.53
C PRO A 130 -1.68 -17.38 -5.06
N GLY A 131 -0.61 -17.76 -5.73
CA GLY A 131 -0.51 -19.07 -6.39
C GLY A 131 0.93 -19.37 -6.76
N ALA A 132 1.18 -19.83 -8.00
CA ALA A 132 2.50 -20.20 -8.49
C ALA A 132 3.56 -19.10 -8.33
N VAL A 133 3.15 -17.83 -8.42
CA VAL A 133 4.01 -16.68 -8.10
C VAL A 133 3.54 -16.09 -6.77
N PRO A 134 4.34 -16.20 -5.69
CA PRO A 134 4.07 -15.51 -4.44
C PRO A 134 3.81 -14.02 -4.67
N THR A 135 2.73 -13.51 -4.11
CA THR A 135 2.26 -12.15 -4.40
C THR A 135 2.02 -11.36 -3.12
N VAL A 136 2.48 -10.11 -3.12
CA VAL A 136 2.20 -9.09 -2.11
C VAL A 136 1.40 -7.97 -2.77
N ILE A 137 0.28 -7.58 -2.16
CA ILE A 137 -0.48 -6.37 -2.50
C ILE A 137 -0.31 -5.39 -1.36
N ALA A 138 0.19 -4.20 -1.66
CA ALA A 138 0.45 -3.15 -0.68
C ALA A 138 -0.13 -1.82 -1.16
N GLY A 139 -0.67 -1.04 -0.24
CA GLY A 139 -1.15 0.31 -0.55
C GLY A 139 -2.33 0.76 0.28
N ASP A 140 -2.83 1.92 -0.10
CA ASP A 140 -4.05 2.50 0.45
C ASP A 140 -5.27 1.82 -0.16
N LEU A 141 -5.88 0.92 0.58
CA LEU A 141 -7.08 0.21 0.13
C LEU A 141 -8.36 1.01 0.40
N ASN A 142 -8.28 2.13 1.13
CA ASN A 142 -9.44 2.92 1.54
C ASN A 142 -10.57 2.07 2.17
N GLY A 143 -10.25 0.85 2.55
CA GLY A 143 -11.15 -0.18 3.05
C GLY A 143 -10.97 -0.42 4.54
N LEU A 144 -12.02 -0.88 5.20
CA LEU A 144 -12.01 -1.23 6.61
C LEU A 144 -11.74 -2.73 6.80
N ASP A 145 -11.06 -3.07 7.90
CA ASP A 145 -10.78 -4.44 8.31
C ASP A 145 -12.07 -5.17 8.76
N PRO A 146 -12.42 -6.33 8.20
CA PRO A 146 -13.64 -7.06 8.58
C PRO A 146 -13.60 -7.64 10.00
N GLY A 147 -12.42 -7.73 10.62
CA GLY A 147 -12.25 -8.26 11.98
C GLY A 147 -12.28 -7.21 13.09
N THR A 148 -12.69 -5.98 12.79
CA THR A 148 -12.69 -4.85 13.74
C THR A 148 -14.06 -4.18 13.79
N ASP A 149 -14.52 -3.80 14.97
CA ASP A 149 -15.67 -2.92 15.13
C ASP A 149 -15.26 -1.48 14.81
N HIS A 150 -15.94 -0.88 13.85
CA HIS A 150 -15.68 0.47 13.36
C HIS A 150 -16.68 1.51 13.85
N THR A 151 -17.60 1.16 14.74
CA THR A 151 -18.68 2.03 15.20
C THR A 151 -18.14 3.32 15.82
N GLU A 152 -17.25 3.23 16.79
CA GLU A 152 -16.65 4.39 17.46
C GLU A 152 -15.77 5.22 16.52
N THR A 153 -15.11 4.56 15.55
CA THR A 153 -14.25 5.20 14.55
C THR A 153 -15.06 6.04 13.58
N LEU A 154 -16.22 5.55 13.14
CA LEU A 154 -17.07 6.21 12.16
C LEU A 154 -18.01 7.24 12.75
N ALA A 155 -18.44 7.06 14.01
CA ALA A 155 -19.43 7.92 14.66
C ALA A 155 -19.09 9.44 14.62
N PRO A 156 -17.83 9.88 14.89
CA PRO A 156 -17.51 11.30 14.91
C PRO A 156 -17.35 11.93 13.52
N GLN A 157 -17.35 11.13 12.44
CA GLN A 157 -17.15 11.65 11.09
C GLN A 157 -18.38 12.43 10.58
N PRO A 158 -18.16 13.54 9.85
CA PRO A 158 -19.23 14.18 9.07
C PRO A 158 -19.93 13.19 8.15
N GLY A 159 -21.25 13.29 7.99
CA GLY A 159 -22.05 12.30 7.26
C GLY A 159 -21.55 11.98 5.86
N PHE A 160 -21.07 12.98 5.10
CA PHE A 160 -20.55 12.79 3.74
C PHE A 160 -19.21 12.02 3.71
N LEU A 161 -18.38 12.10 4.76
CA LEU A 161 -17.15 11.32 4.88
C LEU A 161 -17.45 9.91 5.36
N ARG A 162 -18.30 9.80 6.38
CA ARG A 162 -18.77 8.51 6.91
C ARG A 162 -19.41 7.64 5.82
N ALA A 163 -20.20 8.24 4.90
CA ALA A 163 -20.81 7.54 3.77
C ALA A 163 -19.79 6.86 2.84
N ARG A 164 -18.52 7.29 2.84
CA ARG A 164 -17.45 6.63 2.06
C ARG A 164 -17.02 5.28 2.65
N HIS A 165 -17.44 5.00 3.87
CA HIS A 165 -17.07 3.80 4.62
C HIS A 165 -18.28 2.95 5.05
N LEU A 166 -19.48 3.29 4.59
CA LEU A 166 -20.70 2.55 4.90
C LEU A 166 -21.21 1.74 3.71
N ALA A 167 -21.72 0.55 3.99
CA ALA A 167 -22.53 -0.23 3.08
C ALA A 167 -23.94 0.37 2.95
N ALA A 168 -24.77 -0.15 2.05
CA ALA A 168 -26.11 0.36 1.79
C ALA A 168 -27.07 0.22 2.98
N ASP A 169 -26.80 -0.74 3.86
CA ASP A 169 -27.56 -0.98 5.10
C ASP A 169 -27.08 -0.12 6.28
N GLY A 170 -26.11 0.77 6.05
CA GLY A 170 -25.56 1.65 7.08
C GLY A 170 -24.47 1.03 7.95
N THR A 171 -24.11 -0.22 7.74
CA THR A 171 -23.00 -0.87 8.45
C THR A 171 -21.64 -0.48 7.85
N ALA A 172 -20.55 -0.71 8.58
CA ALA A 172 -19.20 -0.48 8.07
C ALA A 172 -18.90 -1.36 6.86
N ASP A 173 -18.44 -0.76 5.74
CA ASP A 173 -18.11 -1.51 4.52
C ASP A 173 -16.70 -2.09 4.58
N THR A 174 -16.62 -3.36 4.92
CA THR A 174 -15.37 -4.13 5.00
C THR A 174 -15.12 -4.99 3.77
N ARG A 175 -16.03 -4.98 2.77
CA ARG A 175 -16.05 -5.92 1.64
C ARG A 175 -14.89 -5.79 0.69
N ALA A 176 -14.21 -4.64 0.64
CA ALA A 176 -13.03 -4.48 -0.21
C ALA A 176 -11.84 -5.27 0.36
N VAL A 177 -11.57 -5.15 1.65
CA VAL A 177 -10.53 -5.95 2.33
C VAL A 177 -10.94 -7.42 2.35
N GLY A 178 -12.22 -7.73 2.67
CA GLY A 178 -12.77 -9.08 2.64
C GLY A 178 -12.54 -9.80 1.32
N ALA A 179 -12.68 -9.11 0.17
CA ALA A 179 -12.47 -9.70 -1.14
C ALA A 179 -11.04 -10.26 -1.36
N PHE A 180 -10.03 -9.63 -0.77
CA PHE A 180 -8.67 -10.17 -0.81
C PHE A 180 -8.52 -11.37 0.11
N LEU A 181 -9.10 -11.31 1.31
CA LEU A 181 -9.07 -12.43 2.26
C LEU A 181 -9.77 -13.66 1.68
N ASP A 182 -10.93 -13.48 1.06
CA ASP A 182 -11.70 -14.53 0.37
C ASP A 182 -10.91 -15.14 -0.79
N ALA A 183 -10.03 -14.37 -1.45
CA ALA A 183 -9.15 -14.86 -2.51
C ALA A 183 -7.88 -15.56 -1.98
N GLY A 184 -7.76 -15.75 -0.67
CA GLY A 184 -6.64 -16.48 -0.04
C GLY A 184 -5.46 -15.61 0.36
N TYR A 185 -5.60 -14.28 0.37
CA TYR A 185 -4.59 -13.40 0.96
C TYR A 185 -4.72 -13.37 2.48
N THR A 186 -3.59 -13.18 3.13
CA THR A 186 -3.50 -12.90 4.58
C THR A 186 -3.16 -11.44 4.79
N ASP A 187 -3.88 -10.76 5.68
CA ASP A 187 -3.50 -9.46 6.19
C ASP A 187 -2.29 -9.61 7.12
N LEU A 188 -1.14 -9.10 6.69
CA LEU A 188 0.12 -9.28 7.44
C LEU A 188 0.09 -8.60 8.80
N TRP A 189 -0.78 -7.60 9.01
CA TRP A 189 -0.97 -7.02 10.34
C TRP A 189 -1.46 -8.05 11.36
N LYS A 190 -2.33 -8.97 10.94
CA LYS A 190 -2.91 -9.99 11.82
C LYS A 190 -1.90 -11.06 12.28
N VAL A 191 -0.80 -11.24 11.56
CA VAL A 191 0.20 -12.27 11.83
C VAL A 191 1.55 -11.73 12.32
N ALA A 192 1.87 -10.48 11.99
CA ALA A 192 3.17 -9.88 12.25
C ALA A 192 3.08 -8.46 12.84
N GLY A 193 1.88 -7.90 13.01
CA GLY A 193 1.69 -6.53 13.45
C GLY A 193 1.97 -6.32 14.92
N SER A 194 2.57 -5.19 15.24
CA SER A 194 2.80 -4.74 16.62
C SER A 194 2.48 -3.25 16.79
N GLY A 195 2.02 -2.88 17.97
CA GLY A 195 1.62 -1.51 18.29
C GLY A 195 0.27 -1.11 17.70
N SER A 196 0.07 0.15 17.36
CA SER A 196 -1.17 0.67 16.82
C SER A 196 -1.26 0.46 15.30
N PRO A 197 -2.33 -0.18 14.78
CA PRO A 197 -2.52 -0.41 13.35
C PRO A 197 -2.95 0.83 12.56
N LEU A 198 -3.31 1.91 13.23
CA LEU A 198 -3.93 3.08 12.61
C LEU A 198 -2.94 3.82 11.72
N THR A 199 -3.28 4.02 10.45
CA THR A 199 -2.41 4.65 9.47
C THR A 199 -2.79 6.10 9.19
N VAL A 200 -3.98 6.54 9.59
CA VAL A 200 -4.48 7.92 9.46
C VAL A 200 -5.20 8.37 10.74
N PRO A 201 -5.27 9.69 10.99
CA PRO A 201 -4.45 10.76 10.41
C PRO A 201 -3.09 10.84 11.11
N THR A 202 -2.12 11.51 10.46
CA THR A 202 -0.88 11.94 11.14
C THR A 202 -1.14 13.18 11.99
N THR A 203 -0.21 13.51 12.90
CA THR A 203 -0.44 14.61 13.86
C THR A 203 -0.41 16.00 13.21
N ARG A 204 0.37 16.19 12.14
CA ARG A 204 0.59 17.48 11.47
C ARG A 204 0.42 17.42 9.93
N GLY A 205 0.30 16.25 9.34
CA GLY A 205 0.19 16.07 7.87
C GLY A 205 -1.21 16.34 7.32
N GLY A 206 -2.20 16.47 8.19
CA GLY A 206 -3.61 16.62 7.81
C GLY A 206 -4.41 15.33 7.96
N GLY A 207 -5.52 15.19 7.20
CA GLY A 207 -6.35 13.99 7.27
C GLY A 207 -7.23 13.92 8.53
N ARG A 208 -7.37 15.03 9.27
CA ARG A 208 -8.20 15.07 10.50
C ARG A 208 -9.67 14.76 10.24
N GLU A 209 -10.12 14.94 9.02
CA GLU A 209 -11.42 14.54 8.51
C GLU A 209 -11.61 13.02 8.46
N PHE A 210 -10.52 12.27 8.37
CA PHE A 210 -10.53 10.83 8.55
C PHE A 210 -10.41 10.55 10.04
N SER A 211 -11.36 10.01 10.68
CA SER A 211 -11.17 9.48 12.05
C SER A 211 -9.96 8.54 12.08
N ARG A 212 -9.51 8.19 13.26
CA ARG A 212 -8.35 7.29 13.43
C ARG A 212 -8.64 5.92 12.80
N MET A 213 -8.07 5.67 11.60
CA MET A 213 -8.33 4.47 10.80
C MET A 213 -7.06 3.77 10.36
N ARG A 214 -7.19 2.49 10.04
CA ARG A 214 -6.25 1.75 9.24
C ARG A 214 -6.79 1.65 7.81
N LEU A 215 -6.15 2.34 6.87
CA LEU A 215 -6.51 2.34 5.44
C LEU A 215 -5.42 1.73 4.57
N ASP A 216 -4.19 1.66 5.09
CA ASP A 216 -3.03 1.13 4.40
C ASP A 216 -2.76 -0.32 4.86
N TYR A 217 -2.58 -1.20 3.87
CA TYR A 217 -2.46 -2.63 4.10
C TYR A 217 -1.25 -3.19 3.37
N VAL A 218 -0.73 -4.30 3.90
CA VAL A 218 0.13 -5.24 3.20
C VAL A 218 -0.52 -6.62 3.30
N LEU A 219 -0.97 -7.11 2.17
CA LEU A 219 -1.64 -8.40 2.02
C LEU A 219 -0.72 -9.34 1.26
N ALA A 220 -0.56 -10.56 1.72
CA ALA A 220 0.33 -11.52 1.09
C ALA A 220 -0.28 -12.91 0.98
N GLY A 221 0.17 -13.67 0.00
CA GLY A 221 -0.16 -15.09 -0.09
C GLY A 221 0.40 -15.89 1.10
N PRO A 222 -0.16 -17.09 1.39
CA PRO A 222 0.16 -17.86 2.59
C PRO A 222 1.65 -18.17 2.76
N SER A 223 2.38 -18.46 1.68
CA SER A 223 3.82 -18.76 1.73
C SER A 223 4.68 -17.59 2.25
N ILE A 224 4.25 -16.35 1.96
CA ILE A 224 4.94 -15.15 2.45
C ILE A 224 4.46 -14.84 3.87
N ALA A 225 3.15 -14.94 4.11
CA ALA A 225 2.56 -14.61 5.41
C ALA A 225 3.12 -15.47 6.56
N ALA A 226 3.41 -16.74 6.30
CA ALA A 226 3.96 -17.65 7.28
C ALA A 226 5.33 -17.24 7.87
N GLY A 227 6.09 -16.43 7.15
CA GLY A 227 7.41 -15.95 7.61
C GLY A 227 7.50 -14.43 7.77
N ALA A 228 6.40 -13.71 7.64
CA ALA A 228 6.37 -12.27 7.85
C ALA A 228 6.64 -11.92 9.32
N LYS A 229 7.37 -10.82 9.56
CA LYS A 229 7.75 -10.34 10.89
C LYS A 229 7.71 -8.83 10.97
N ASP A 230 7.67 -8.31 12.20
CA ASP A 230 7.94 -6.92 12.54
C ASP A 230 7.15 -5.90 11.67
N MET A 231 5.86 -6.16 11.49
CA MET A 231 5.00 -5.20 10.82
C MET A 231 4.64 -4.07 11.79
N VAL A 232 4.98 -2.84 11.39
CA VAL A 232 4.72 -1.64 12.19
C VAL A 232 4.22 -0.49 11.34
N VAL A 233 3.44 0.40 11.96
CA VAL A 233 3.15 1.74 11.45
C VAL A 233 4.27 2.66 11.93
N VAL A 234 5.06 3.19 11.00
CA VAL A 234 6.22 4.02 11.31
C VAL A 234 5.76 5.41 11.74
N ARG A 235 6.13 5.82 12.95
CA ARG A 235 5.72 7.07 13.59
C ARG A 235 6.89 7.88 14.06
N GLY A 236 6.63 9.15 14.36
CA GLY A 236 7.61 10.09 14.87
C GLY A 236 8.35 10.87 13.79
N GLU A 237 9.02 11.94 14.21
CA GLU A 237 9.85 12.79 13.35
C GLU A 237 9.10 13.27 12.09
N GLU A 238 9.69 13.06 10.91
CA GLU A 238 9.13 13.51 9.63
C GLU A 238 7.81 12.84 9.29
N THR A 239 7.54 11.62 9.77
CA THR A 239 6.28 10.92 9.44
C THR A 239 5.05 11.65 9.98
N GLU A 240 5.23 12.51 10.99
CA GLU A 240 4.13 13.27 11.60
C GLU A 240 3.60 14.40 10.70
N PHE A 241 4.35 14.80 9.66
CA PHE A 241 3.97 15.89 8.75
C PHE A 241 4.22 15.62 7.27
N ALA A 242 5.01 14.60 6.93
CA ALA A 242 5.36 14.29 5.55
C ALA A 242 4.17 13.82 4.71
N SER A 243 3.15 13.26 5.34
CA SER A 243 1.85 12.89 4.72
C SER A 243 0.75 12.93 5.78
N ASP A 244 -0.52 12.80 5.37
CA ASP A 244 -1.65 12.50 6.26
C ASP A 244 -1.80 11.00 6.55
N HIS A 245 -1.02 10.16 5.87
CA HIS A 245 -0.84 8.74 6.17
C HIS A 245 0.54 8.48 6.77
N TYR A 246 0.60 7.55 7.72
CA TYR A 246 1.85 6.96 8.20
C TYR A 246 2.30 5.83 7.27
N PRO A 247 3.61 5.67 7.03
CA PRO A 247 4.11 4.52 6.31
C PRO A 247 3.94 3.23 7.12
N VAL A 248 3.75 2.12 6.41
CA VAL A 248 3.69 0.78 6.99
C VAL A 248 4.89 -0.02 6.51
N ARG A 249 5.67 -0.55 7.44
CA ARG A 249 6.82 -1.42 7.19
C ARG A 249 6.54 -2.83 7.68
N VAL A 250 7.03 -3.83 6.95
CA VAL A 250 7.01 -5.25 7.33
C VAL A 250 8.28 -5.91 6.84
N GLU A 251 8.82 -6.84 7.60
CA GLU A 251 9.86 -7.75 7.15
C GLU A 251 9.21 -8.98 6.55
N LEU A 252 9.50 -9.22 5.27
CA LEU A 252 9.11 -10.45 4.59
C LEU A 252 10.15 -11.53 4.88
N PRO A 253 9.76 -12.83 4.84
CA PRO A 253 10.73 -13.88 5.06
C PRO A 253 11.91 -13.68 4.11
N PRO A 254 13.16 -13.89 4.57
CA PRO A 254 14.27 -13.98 3.66
C PRO A 254 13.93 -15.09 2.69
N MET A 255 13.75 -14.74 1.42
CA MET A 255 13.48 -15.69 0.36
C MET A 255 14.78 -16.46 0.09
N ILE A 256 15.30 -17.17 1.11
CA ILE A 256 16.55 -17.95 1.05
C ILE A 256 16.20 -19.36 0.58
N ASP A 257 16.96 -19.81 -0.41
CA ASP A 257 16.92 -21.17 -0.92
C ASP A 257 17.21 -22.18 0.20
N LEU A 258 16.18 -22.88 0.65
CA LEU A 258 16.32 -23.96 1.62
C LEU A 258 17.08 -25.17 1.04
N MET A 259 17.36 -25.19 -0.27
CA MET A 259 18.12 -26.25 -0.94
C MET A 259 19.64 -26.19 -0.73
N LYS A 260 20.19 -25.18 -0.08
CA LYS A 260 21.62 -25.11 0.27
C LYS A 260 21.96 -25.62 1.67
N ARG A 261 21.08 -26.39 2.31
CA ARG A 261 21.34 -27.02 3.61
C ARG A 261 21.45 -28.55 3.55
N PHE A 262 21.92 -29.07 2.43
CA PHE A 262 22.32 -30.48 2.36
C PHE A 262 23.65 -30.62 1.62
#